data_30fc98abc30bee797a4fdd80c5ee84c9
#
_entry.id   30fc98abc30bee797a4fdd80c5ee84c9
#
_cell.length_a   1.000
_cell.length_b   1.000
_cell.length_c   1.000
_cell.angle_alpha   90.00
_cell.angle_beta   90.00
_cell.angle_gamma   90.00
#
_symmetry.space_group_name_H-M   'P 1'
#
loop_
_entity.id
_entity.type
_entity.pdbx_description
1 polymer ?
#
loop_
_entity_poly.entity_id
_entity_poly.type
_entity_poly.pdbx_seq_one_letter_code
_entity_poly.pdbx_strand_id
1 'polypeptide(L)'
;LEVEKSYRGIERLVQLIIQALLDLGLMIIVALGWKRPESYSEIGYILREFGVIGDDEAKLLKSMAGLRNILVHAYAIVNRDKVIEFAECLKVDAPRIVSAVLKGVEGKPMDPPTEDVVEVVEKLRSVLSGRVILAFLYGGRAKGYILKGDYDIAVLMKPQCNLYELGELVVNAAKALGVPEESIDVVCIDVLPPEHVLEALSGIPIIIDDPVQFFELKYRAILQLLDLEEDMNRL
;
A
#
# COMPACT_ATOMS: atom_id res chain seq x y z
N LEU A 1 15.91 34.40 -8.04
CA LEU A 1 16.35 33.04 -7.64
C LEU A 1 15.74 32.59 -6.31
N GLU A 2 15.77 33.45 -5.26
CA GLU A 2 15.20 33.09 -3.95
C GLU A 2 13.66 32.99 -3.95
N VAL A 3 12.98 33.94 -4.59
CA VAL A 3 11.54 33.95 -4.77
C VAL A 3 11.07 32.72 -5.57
N GLU A 4 11.82 32.29 -6.58
CA GLU A 4 11.52 31.11 -7.37
C GLU A 4 11.67 29.82 -6.54
N LYS A 5 12.70 29.71 -5.72
CA LYS A 5 12.89 28.58 -4.81
C LYS A 5 11.78 28.51 -3.75
N SER A 6 11.37 29.64 -3.19
CA SER A 6 10.27 29.73 -2.23
C SER A 6 8.95 29.30 -2.84
N TYR A 7 8.63 29.75 -4.07
CA TYR A 7 7.41 29.35 -4.77
C TYR A 7 7.34 27.84 -5.05
N ARG A 8 8.43 27.24 -5.57
CA ARG A 8 8.48 25.79 -5.80
C ARG A 8 8.31 24.98 -4.53
N GLY A 9 8.81 25.49 -3.41
CA GLY A 9 8.57 24.91 -2.09
C GLY A 9 7.08 24.92 -1.71
N ILE A 10 6.39 26.04 -1.90
CA ILE A 10 4.95 26.17 -1.66
C ILE A 10 4.16 25.23 -2.57
N GLU A 11 4.45 25.24 -3.87
CA GLU A 11 3.81 24.35 -4.84
C GLU A 11 3.94 22.87 -4.45
N ARG A 12 5.14 22.46 -4.06
CA ARG A 12 5.39 21.10 -3.60
C ARG A 12 4.62 20.75 -2.32
N LEU A 13 4.57 21.68 -1.35
CA LEU A 13 3.78 21.48 -0.13
C LEU A 13 2.29 21.34 -0.44
N VAL A 14 1.73 22.16 -1.33
CA VAL A 14 0.35 22.04 -1.79
C VAL A 14 0.08 20.67 -2.39
N GLN A 15 0.96 20.20 -3.28
CA GLN A 15 0.84 18.85 -3.88
C GLN A 15 0.84 17.75 -2.80
N LEU A 16 1.75 17.83 -1.83
CA LEU A 16 1.88 16.84 -0.77
C LEU A 16 0.66 16.82 0.15
N ILE A 17 0.14 17.99 0.53
CA ILE A 17 -1.06 18.08 1.38
C ILE A 17 -2.27 17.50 0.66
N ILE A 18 -2.47 17.87 -0.61
CA ILE A 18 -3.58 17.32 -1.41
C ILE A 18 -3.44 15.80 -1.52
N GLN A 19 -2.25 15.31 -1.84
CA GLN A 19 -2.01 13.86 -1.95
C GLN A 19 -2.33 13.16 -0.63
N ALA A 20 -1.86 13.68 0.50
CA ALA A 20 -2.13 13.10 1.82
C ALA A 20 -3.63 13.04 2.15
N LEU A 21 -4.42 14.07 1.79
CA LEU A 21 -5.86 14.08 1.99
C LEU A 21 -6.57 13.04 1.11
N LEU A 22 -6.15 12.90 -0.14
CA LEU A 22 -6.70 11.90 -1.06
C LEU A 22 -6.33 10.48 -0.61
N ASP A 23 -5.09 10.26 -0.16
CA ASP A 23 -4.64 8.98 0.37
C ASP A 23 -5.38 8.61 1.66
N LEU A 24 -5.60 9.58 2.57
CA LEU A 24 -6.45 9.38 3.75
C LEU A 24 -7.86 8.94 3.36
N GLY A 25 -8.48 9.62 2.39
CA GLY A 25 -9.81 9.24 1.90
C GLY A 25 -9.83 7.84 1.29
N LEU A 26 -8.82 7.50 0.50
CA LEU A 26 -8.68 6.18 -0.09
C LEU A 26 -8.49 5.10 0.99
N MET A 27 -7.63 5.34 1.98
CA MET A 27 -7.42 4.42 3.10
C MET A 27 -8.73 4.12 3.84
N ILE A 28 -9.57 5.13 4.07
CA ILE A 28 -10.85 4.94 4.75
C ILE A 28 -11.86 4.15 3.91
N ILE A 29 -12.00 4.48 2.62
CA ILE A 29 -12.83 3.71 1.69
C ILE A 29 -12.44 2.24 1.75
N VAL A 30 -11.13 2.02 1.74
CA VAL A 30 -10.53 0.71 1.81
C VAL A 30 -10.78 0.09 3.20
N ALA A 31 -10.52 0.78 4.32
CA ALA A 31 -10.71 0.29 5.68
C ALA A 31 -12.18 -0.04 6.03
N LEU A 32 -13.13 0.49 5.30
CA LEU A 32 -14.55 0.21 5.47
C LEU A 32 -15.10 -0.82 4.45
N GLY A 33 -14.22 -1.43 3.62
CA GLY A 33 -14.60 -2.47 2.66
C GLY A 33 -15.44 -1.97 1.49
N TRP A 34 -15.41 -0.67 1.16
CA TRP A 34 -16.20 -0.13 0.08
C TRP A 34 -15.51 -0.27 -1.27
N LYS A 35 -16.30 -0.18 -2.36
CA LYS A 35 -15.76 -0.26 -3.71
C LYS A 35 -14.66 0.79 -3.91
N ARG A 36 -13.49 0.34 -4.39
CA ARG A 36 -12.35 1.19 -4.67
C ARG A 36 -12.70 2.21 -5.76
N PRO A 37 -12.34 3.49 -5.58
CA PRO A 37 -12.57 4.52 -6.61
C PRO A 37 -11.72 4.25 -7.86
N GLU A 38 -12.26 4.52 -9.03
CA GLU A 38 -11.54 4.43 -10.30
C GLU A 38 -10.63 5.65 -10.52
N SER A 39 -10.91 6.74 -9.81
CA SER A 39 -10.12 7.98 -9.87
C SER A 39 -10.11 8.71 -8.54
N TYR A 40 -9.09 9.53 -8.32
CA TYR A 40 -9.01 10.38 -7.13
C TYR A 40 -10.22 11.34 -6.98
N SER A 41 -10.87 11.73 -8.07
CA SER A 41 -12.03 12.60 -8.05
C SER A 41 -13.29 11.95 -7.47
N GLU A 42 -13.34 10.60 -7.42
CA GLU A 42 -14.47 9.86 -6.86
C GLU A 42 -14.39 9.71 -5.34
N ILE A 43 -13.20 9.86 -4.74
CA ILE A 43 -12.98 9.69 -3.30
C ILE A 43 -13.97 10.52 -2.48
N GLY A 44 -14.09 11.81 -2.78
CA GLY A 44 -15.01 12.70 -2.08
C GLY A 44 -16.47 12.26 -2.21
N TYR A 45 -16.86 11.79 -3.40
CA TYR A 45 -18.22 11.29 -3.64
C TYR A 45 -18.53 10.04 -2.81
N ILE A 46 -17.63 9.06 -2.81
CA ILE A 46 -17.81 7.81 -2.05
C ILE A 46 -17.88 8.10 -0.55
N LEU A 47 -16.96 8.90 -0.01
CA LEU A 47 -16.98 9.25 1.42
C LEU A 47 -18.29 9.96 1.82
N ARG A 48 -18.85 10.81 0.96
CA ARG A 48 -20.13 11.48 1.17
C ARG A 48 -21.30 10.50 1.09
N GLU A 49 -21.32 9.61 0.09
CA GLU A 49 -22.37 8.62 -0.11
C GLU A 49 -22.54 7.72 1.13
N PHE A 50 -21.44 7.38 1.76
CA PHE A 50 -21.43 6.57 2.98
C PHE A 50 -21.46 7.39 4.29
N GLY A 51 -21.71 8.70 4.18
CA GLY A 51 -21.93 9.57 5.33
C GLY A 51 -20.70 9.82 6.21
N VAL A 52 -19.48 9.76 5.63
CA VAL A 52 -18.24 10.09 6.33
C VAL A 52 -17.97 11.58 6.32
N ILE A 53 -18.26 12.26 5.19
CA ILE A 53 -18.09 13.70 5.04
C ILE A 53 -19.34 14.34 4.45
N GLY A 54 -19.45 15.67 4.57
CA GLY A 54 -20.52 16.44 3.97
C GLY A 54 -20.31 16.78 2.49
N ASP A 55 -21.32 17.42 1.89
CA ASP A 55 -21.29 17.85 0.50
C ASP A 55 -20.15 18.83 0.19
N ASP A 56 -19.83 19.72 1.12
CA ASP A 56 -18.82 20.76 0.92
C ASP A 56 -17.41 20.16 0.93
N GLU A 57 -17.11 19.25 1.85
CA GLU A 57 -15.85 18.52 1.90
C GLU A 57 -15.67 17.62 0.67
N ALA A 58 -16.75 16.99 0.19
CA ALA A 58 -16.71 16.14 -1.00
C ALA A 58 -16.39 16.96 -2.27
N LYS A 59 -17.03 18.13 -2.45
CA LYS A 59 -16.72 19.06 -3.55
C LYS A 59 -15.28 19.56 -3.47
N LEU A 60 -14.81 19.86 -2.27
CA LEU A 60 -13.46 20.35 -2.05
C LEU A 60 -12.42 19.29 -2.40
N LEU A 61 -12.58 18.03 -1.94
CA LEU A 61 -11.72 16.92 -2.32
C LEU A 61 -11.68 16.67 -3.82
N LYS A 62 -12.82 16.76 -4.49
CA LYS A 62 -12.88 16.65 -5.96
C LYS A 62 -12.09 17.78 -6.65
N SER A 63 -12.22 19.01 -6.17
CA SER A 63 -11.47 20.16 -6.69
C SER A 63 -9.98 20.02 -6.45
N MET A 64 -9.58 19.51 -5.28
CA MET A 64 -8.19 19.21 -4.93
C MET A 64 -7.59 18.14 -5.84
N ALA A 65 -8.35 17.07 -6.15
CA ALA A 65 -7.91 16.04 -7.10
C ALA A 65 -7.64 16.63 -8.49
N GLY A 66 -8.51 17.52 -8.97
CA GLY A 66 -8.31 18.26 -10.22
C GLY A 66 -7.07 19.16 -10.19
N LEU A 67 -6.88 19.94 -9.12
CA LEU A 67 -5.71 20.80 -8.96
C LEU A 67 -4.40 19.99 -8.91
N ARG A 68 -4.39 18.89 -8.19
CA ARG A 68 -3.22 17.97 -8.13
C ARG A 68 -2.82 17.52 -9.54
N ASN A 69 -3.78 17.15 -10.38
CA ASN A 69 -3.48 16.74 -11.75
C ASN A 69 -2.90 17.91 -12.58
N ILE A 70 -3.41 19.12 -12.42
CA ILE A 70 -2.85 20.31 -13.07
C ILE A 70 -1.41 20.56 -12.61
N LEU A 71 -1.16 20.54 -11.29
CA LEU A 71 0.17 20.78 -10.72
C LEU A 71 1.20 19.73 -11.12
N VAL A 72 0.78 18.49 -11.37
CA VAL A 72 1.69 17.40 -11.79
C VAL A 72 1.97 17.42 -13.29
N HIS A 73 1.00 17.82 -14.13
CA HIS A 73 1.10 17.65 -15.59
C HIS A 73 1.24 18.96 -16.38
N ALA A 74 0.93 20.12 -15.81
CA ALA A 74 0.86 21.38 -16.53
C ALA A 74 1.87 22.43 -16.03
N TYR A 75 3.15 22.11 -16.00
CA TYR A 75 4.24 22.96 -15.48
C TYR A 75 4.32 24.39 -16.03
N ALA A 76 3.69 24.68 -17.18
CA ALA A 76 3.82 25.97 -17.86
C ALA A 76 2.62 26.93 -17.71
N ILE A 77 1.49 26.48 -17.13
CA ILE A 77 0.22 27.22 -17.21
C ILE A 77 -0.33 27.60 -15.83
N VAL A 78 0.32 27.21 -14.75
CA VAL A 78 -0.19 27.44 -13.39
C VAL A 78 0.07 28.88 -12.96
N ASN A 79 -0.99 29.61 -12.67
CA ASN A 79 -0.89 30.98 -12.13
C ASN A 79 -0.37 30.91 -10.67
N ARG A 80 0.80 31.49 -10.42
CA ARG A 80 1.49 31.46 -9.13
C ARG A 80 0.68 32.07 -8.00
N ASP A 81 -0.01 33.19 -8.26
CA ASP A 81 -0.82 33.88 -7.25
C ASP A 81 -1.97 33.00 -6.78
N LYS A 82 -2.58 32.26 -7.71
CA LYS A 82 -3.63 31.31 -7.38
C LYS A 82 -3.14 30.10 -6.56
N VAL A 83 -1.92 29.63 -6.79
CA VAL A 83 -1.33 28.56 -5.95
C VAL A 83 -1.08 29.04 -4.54
N ILE A 84 -0.59 30.28 -4.39
CA ILE A 84 -0.37 30.90 -3.07
C ILE A 84 -1.71 31.11 -2.36
N GLU A 85 -2.70 31.67 -3.03
CA GLU A 85 -4.06 31.84 -2.49
C GLU A 85 -4.65 30.50 -2.04
N PHE A 86 -4.50 29.45 -2.86
CA PHE A 86 -4.97 28.12 -2.51
C PHE A 86 -4.19 27.52 -1.33
N ALA A 87 -2.87 27.76 -1.23
CA ALA A 87 -2.07 27.34 -0.09
C ALA A 87 -2.57 27.96 1.22
N GLU A 88 -2.99 29.22 1.21
CA GLU A 88 -3.60 29.86 2.38
C GLU A 88 -4.95 29.22 2.75
N CYS A 89 -5.79 28.90 1.76
CA CYS A 89 -7.05 28.19 2.01
C CYS A 89 -6.81 26.79 2.62
N LEU A 90 -5.78 26.07 2.17
CA LEU A 90 -5.45 24.74 2.69
C LEU A 90 -5.16 24.73 4.19
N LYS A 91 -4.66 25.81 4.77
CA LYS A 91 -4.41 25.91 6.23
C LYS A 91 -5.69 25.70 7.04
N VAL A 92 -6.84 26.07 6.47
CA VAL A 92 -8.16 25.93 7.09
C VAL A 92 -8.87 24.67 6.59
N ASP A 93 -8.84 24.44 5.29
CA ASP A 93 -9.60 23.37 4.65
C ASP A 93 -9.04 21.98 4.95
N ALA A 94 -7.72 21.82 5.01
CA ALA A 94 -7.12 20.51 5.30
C ALA A 94 -7.47 20.00 6.70
N PRO A 95 -7.28 20.78 7.80
CA PRO A 95 -7.71 20.36 9.13
C PRO A 95 -9.23 20.11 9.21
N ARG A 96 -10.05 20.89 8.50
CA ARG A 96 -11.49 20.72 8.44
C ARG A 96 -11.86 19.36 7.85
N ILE A 97 -11.27 19.00 6.69
CA ILE A 97 -11.50 17.71 6.05
C ILE A 97 -11.06 16.57 6.96
N VAL A 98 -9.86 16.64 7.54
CA VAL A 98 -9.37 15.61 8.47
C VAL A 98 -10.31 15.43 9.65
N SER A 99 -10.77 16.54 10.26
CA SER A 99 -11.71 16.49 11.38
C SER A 99 -13.06 15.90 11.01
N ALA A 100 -13.58 16.25 9.82
CA ALA A 100 -14.82 15.68 9.31
C ALA A 100 -14.71 14.18 9.08
N VAL A 101 -13.61 13.74 8.48
CA VAL A 101 -13.31 12.33 8.22
C VAL A 101 -13.19 11.55 9.53
N LEU A 102 -12.38 12.02 10.48
CA LEU A 102 -12.21 11.35 11.79
C LEU A 102 -13.53 11.19 12.52
N LYS A 103 -14.35 12.26 12.54
CA LYS A 103 -15.69 12.21 13.15
C LYS A 103 -16.62 11.27 12.40
N GLY A 104 -16.56 11.25 11.07
CA GLY A 104 -17.45 10.43 10.25
C GLY A 104 -17.14 8.93 10.30
N VAL A 105 -15.91 8.55 10.69
CA VAL A 105 -15.53 7.14 10.90
C VAL A 105 -15.66 6.66 12.33
N GLU A 106 -15.94 7.57 13.26
CA GLU A 106 -16.12 7.24 14.67
C GLU A 106 -17.24 6.21 14.85
N GLY A 107 -16.92 5.07 15.49
CA GLY A 107 -17.87 3.98 15.70
C GLY A 107 -18.19 3.13 14.47
N LYS A 108 -17.60 3.41 13.31
CA LYS A 108 -17.71 2.50 12.17
C LYS A 108 -16.73 1.34 12.33
N PRO A 109 -17.15 0.09 12.03
CA PRO A 109 -16.24 -1.06 12.04
C PRO A 109 -15.22 -0.88 10.92
N MET A 110 -14.02 -0.48 11.29
CA MET A 110 -12.88 -0.50 10.38
C MET A 110 -12.23 -1.89 10.45
N ASP A 111 -11.73 -2.35 9.32
CA ASP A 111 -11.19 -3.70 9.15
C ASP A 111 -12.24 -4.77 9.56
N PRO A 112 -13.33 -4.95 8.77
CA PRO A 112 -14.28 -6.01 9.04
C PRO A 112 -13.52 -7.33 9.14
N PRO A 113 -13.82 -8.18 10.15
CA PRO A 113 -13.18 -9.48 10.27
C PRO A 113 -13.44 -10.24 8.98
N THR A 114 -12.39 -10.53 8.29
CA THR A 114 -12.41 -11.33 7.10
C THR A 114 -11.83 -12.68 7.43
N GLU A 115 -11.69 -13.41 6.48
CA GLU A 115 -11.01 -14.66 6.35
C GLU A 115 -10.17 -15.10 7.57
N ASP A 116 -10.41 -16.28 8.05
CA ASP A 116 -9.55 -16.89 9.06
C ASP A 116 -8.15 -17.12 8.44
N VAL A 117 -7.19 -16.34 8.89
CA VAL A 117 -5.80 -16.43 8.41
C VAL A 117 -5.23 -17.84 8.59
N VAL A 118 -5.68 -18.57 9.62
CA VAL A 118 -5.28 -19.96 9.85
C VAL A 118 -5.79 -20.84 8.70
N GLU A 119 -7.04 -20.66 8.29
CA GLU A 119 -7.61 -21.39 7.15
C GLU A 119 -6.87 -21.06 5.84
N VAL A 120 -6.52 -19.79 5.61
CA VAL A 120 -5.73 -19.35 4.45
C VAL A 120 -4.37 -20.04 4.44
N VAL A 121 -3.66 -20.02 5.58
CA VAL A 121 -2.34 -20.67 5.72
C VAL A 121 -2.43 -22.16 5.46
N GLU A 122 -3.45 -22.84 5.97
CA GLU A 122 -3.64 -24.29 5.75
C GLU A 122 -3.91 -24.61 4.28
N LYS A 123 -4.78 -23.85 3.62
CA LYS A 123 -5.04 -23.98 2.18
C LYS A 123 -3.77 -23.79 1.35
N LEU A 124 -3.02 -22.72 1.62
CA LEU A 124 -1.75 -22.44 0.94
C LEU A 124 -0.71 -23.53 1.21
N ARG A 125 -0.59 -24.00 2.46
CA ARG A 125 0.32 -25.07 2.81
C ARG A 125 0.05 -26.35 2.01
N SER A 126 -1.21 -26.71 1.81
CA SER A 126 -1.59 -27.90 1.03
C SER A 126 -1.10 -27.84 -0.42
N VAL A 127 -1.01 -26.64 -1.00
CA VAL A 127 -0.61 -26.42 -2.39
C VAL A 127 0.90 -26.25 -2.53
N LEU A 128 1.57 -25.66 -1.53
CA LEU A 128 2.99 -25.31 -1.57
C LEU A 128 3.89 -26.46 -1.07
N SER A 129 3.36 -27.39 -0.24
CA SER A 129 4.13 -28.49 0.31
C SER A 129 4.83 -29.34 -0.76
N GLY A 130 6.13 -29.64 -0.52
CA GLY A 130 6.97 -30.41 -1.44
C GLY A 130 7.48 -29.63 -2.66
N ARG A 131 7.03 -28.40 -2.86
CA ARG A 131 7.44 -27.53 -3.98
C ARG A 131 8.40 -26.42 -3.54
N VAL A 132 8.30 -26.00 -2.28
CA VAL A 132 9.08 -24.91 -1.71
C VAL A 132 9.74 -25.37 -0.40
N ILE A 133 10.81 -24.67 0.00
CA ILE A 133 11.52 -24.90 1.26
C ILE A 133 11.02 -23.96 2.34
N LEU A 134 10.76 -22.71 1.93
CA LEU A 134 10.19 -21.66 2.77
C LEU A 134 9.01 -21.04 2.02
N ALA A 135 7.96 -20.72 2.75
CA ALA A 135 6.84 -19.94 2.27
C ALA A 135 6.29 -19.06 3.39
N PHE A 136 6.01 -17.80 3.06
CA PHE A 136 5.46 -16.82 3.99
C PHE A 136 4.32 -16.05 3.32
N LEU A 137 3.23 -15.85 4.05
CA LEU A 137 2.23 -14.86 3.71
C LEU A 137 2.71 -13.52 4.32
N TYR A 138 2.88 -12.49 3.51
CA TYR A 138 3.38 -11.19 3.96
C TYR A 138 2.51 -10.04 3.44
N GLY A 139 2.98 -8.79 3.51
CA GLY A 139 2.24 -7.66 3.02
C GLY A 139 0.98 -7.32 3.82
N GLY A 140 -0.03 -6.80 3.13
CA GLY A 140 -1.24 -6.28 3.75
C GLY A 140 -2.04 -7.32 4.52
N ARG A 141 -2.27 -8.50 3.94
CA ARG A 141 -3.07 -9.55 4.58
C ARG A 141 -2.41 -10.16 5.82
N ALA A 142 -1.09 -10.32 5.80
CA ALA A 142 -0.36 -10.78 6.98
C ALA A 142 -0.45 -9.79 8.15
N LYS A 143 -0.64 -8.50 7.85
CA LYS A 143 -0.85 -7.42 8.84
C LYS A 143 -2.32 -7.24 9.23
N GLY A 144 -3.22 -8.11 8.74
CA GLY A 144 -4.65 -8.02 9.00
C GLY A 144 -5.40 -7.02 8.09
N TYR A 145 -4.74 -6.46 7.09
CA TYR A 145 -5.38 -5.56 6.13
C TYR A 145 -6.07 -6.35 5.01
N ILE A 146 -7.39 -6.41 5.04
CA ILE A 146 -8.20 -7.15 4.09
C ILE A 146 -8.29 -6.48 2.71
N LEU A 147 -8.07 -5.23 2.68
CA LEU A 147 -8.52 -4.30 1.66
C LEU A 147 -7.56 -4.15 0.48
N LYS A 148 -6.39 -4.72 0.56
CA LYS A 148 -5.59 -4.98 -0.63
C LYS A 148 -5.92 -6.37 -1.17
N GLY A 149 -7.03 -6.71 -1.53
CA GLY A 149 -7.47 -7.94 -2.19
C GLY A 149 -6.45 -9.06 -2.49
N ASP A 150 -5.17 -8.74 -2.47
CA ASP A 150 -4.07 -9.56 -2.93
C ASP A 150 -3.42 -10.34 -1.79
N TYR A 151 -3.05 -11.58 -2.08
CA TYR A 151 -2.28 -12.46 -1.20
C TYR A 151 -0.81 -12.39 -1.63
N ASP A 152 0.01 -11.67 -0.87
CA ASP A 152 1.44 -11.58 -1.09
C ASP A 152 2.13 -12.81 -0.50
N ILE A 153 2.66 -13.69 -1.33
CA ILE A 153 3.28 -14.95 -0.92
C ILE A 153 4.75 -14.94 -1.35
N ALA A 154 5.65 -15.00 -0.38
CA ALA A 154 7.08 -15.13 -0.65
C ALA A 154 7.51 -16.59 -0.52
N VAL A 155 8.22 -17.12 -1.50
CA VAL A 155 8.65 -18.51 -1.54
C VAL A 155 10.15 -18.66 -1.81
N LEU A 156 10.75 -19.67 -1.21
CA LEU A 156 12.08 -20.17 -1.58
C LEU A 156 11.94 -21.57 -2.16
N MET A 157 12.34 -21.74 -3.43
CA MET A 157 12.19 -23.00 -4.18
C MET A 157 13.51 -23.80 -4.21
N LYS A 158 13.44 -25.11 -4.50
CA LYS A 158 14.58 -25.98 -4.79
C LYS A 158 14.48 -26.53 -6.21
N PRO A 159 15.59 -26.61 -6.97
CA PRO A 159 16.95 -26.14 -6.62
C PRO A 159 17.12 -24.63 -6.72
N GLN A 160 16.25 -23.95 -7.46
CA GLN A 160 16.21 -22.50 -7.65
C GLN A 160 14.81 -22.08 -8.14
N CYS A 161 14.52 -20.80 -8.06
CA CYS A 161 13.25 -20.25 -8.52
C CYS A 161 13.07 -20.43 -10.03
N ASN A 162 11.90 -20.92 -10.43
CA ASN A 162 11.52 -21.18 -11.82
C ASN A 162 10.20 -20.47 -12.11
N LEU A 163 10.17 -19.61 -13.13
CA LEU A 163 8.99 -18.82 -13.50
C LEU A 163 7.78 -19.66 -13.90
N TYR A 164 7.99 -20.82 -14.53
CA TYR A 164 6.88 -21.71 -14.89
C TYR A 164 6.25 -22.34 -13.64
N GLU A 165 7.07 -22.79 -12.71
CA GLU A 165 6.59 -23.33 -11.43
C GLU A 165 5.93 -22.26 -10.56
N LEU A 166 6.43 -21.01 -10.56
CA LEU A 166 5.77 -19.88 -9.93
C LEU A 166 4.37 -19.65 -10.50
N GLY A 167 4.23 -19.64 -11.83
CA GLY A 167 2.94 -19.51 -12.48
C GLY A 167 1.95 -20.62 -12.07
N GLU A 168 2.43 -21.86 -11.97
CA GLU A 168 1.61 -22.96 -11.44
C GLU A 168 1.20 -22.76 -9.98
N LEU A 169 2.11 -22.22 -9.14
CA LEU A 169 1.79 -21.92 -7.74
C LEU A 169 0.69 -20.85 -7.64
N VAL A 170 0.74 -19.80 -8.45
CA VAL A 170 -0.32 -18.77 -8.54
C VAL A 170 -1.68 -19.41 -8.85
N VAL A 171 -1.76 -20.20 -9.92
CA VAL A 171 -3.01 -20.86 -10.33
C VAL A 171 -3.54 -21.80 -9.24
N ASN A 172 -2.66 -22.57 -8.61
CA ASN A 172 -3.05 -23.51 -7.58
C ASN A 172 -3.47 -22.79 -6.27
N ALA A 173 -2.76 -21.73 -5.87
CA ALA A 173 -3.13 -20.92 -4.73
C ALA A 173 -4.47 -20.22 -4.94
N ALA A 174 -4.71 -19.64 -6.12
CA ALA A 174 -5.98 -19.03 -6.47
C ALA A 174 -7.14 -20.01 -6.38
N LYS A 175 -6.97 -21.24 -6.91
CA LYS A 175 -7.98 -22.30 -6.80
C LYS A 175 -8.24 -22.72 -5.35
N ALA A 176 -7.19 -22.88 -4.55
CA ALA A 176 -7.32 -23.30 -3.14
C ALA A 176 -8.03 -22.25 -2.29
N LEU A 177 -7.77 -20.97 -2.56
CA LEU A 177 -8.38 -19.86 -1.84
C LEU A 177 -9.76 -19.48 -2.41
N GLY A 178 -10.08 -19.89 -3.65
CA GLY A 178 -11.34 -19.54 -4.32
C GLY A 178 -11.38 -18.08 -4.79
N VAL A 179 -10.22 -17.52 -5.18
CA VAL A 179 -10.06 -16.13 -5.61
C VAL A 179 -9.53 -16.07 -7.06
N PRO A 180 -9.67 -14.92 -7.76
CA PRO A 180 -9.04 -14.70 -9.06
C PRO A 180 -7.50 -14.78 -8.98
N GLU A 181 -6.86 -15.22 -10.07
CA GLU A 181 -5.39 -15.32 -10.15
C GLU A 181 -4.70 -13.96 -9.94
N GLU A 182 -5.33 -12.87 -10.38
CA GLU A 182 -4.86 -11.50 -10.20
C GLU A 182 -4.80 -11.06 -8.73
N SER A 183 -5.43 -11.81 -7.84
CA SER A 183 -5.38 -11.58 -6.38
C SER A 183 -4.25 -12.34 -5.69
N ILE A 184 -3.40 -13.05 -6.42
CA ILE A 184 -2.28 -13.82 -5.89
C ILE A 184 -0.98 -13.26 -6.44
N ASP A 185 -0.13 -12.73 -5.56
CA ASP A 185 1.23 -12.30 -5.89
C ASP A 185 2.24 -13.25 -5.25
N VAL A 186 2.99 -14.00 -6.08
CA VAL A 186 4.01 -14.95 -5.63
C VAL A 186 5.38 -14.46 -6.07
N VAL A 187 6.27 -14.27 -5.10
CA VAL A 187 7.64 -13.82 -5.35
C VAL A 187 8.67 -14.80 -4.80
N CYS A 188 9.82 -14.88 -5.47
CA CYS A 188 10.96 -15.64 -4.99
C CYS A 188 11.79 -14.81 -4.01
N ILE A 189 12.05 -15.35 -2.81
CA ILE A 189 12.81 -14.66 -1.76
C ILE A 189 14.26 -14.38 -2.20
N ASP A 190 14.87 -15.27 -2.95
CA ASP A 190 16.27 -15.20 -3.39
C ASP A 190 16.57 -14.09 -4.41
N VAL A 191 15.55 -13.50 -5.02
CA VAL A 191 15.70 -12.35 -5.95
C VAL A 191 15.24 -11.02 -5.36
N LEU A 192 14.75 -11.01 -4.12
CA LEU A 192 14.28 -9.80 -3.45
C LEU A 192 15.44 -8.96 -2.91
N PRO A 193 15.33 -7.62 -2.92
CA PRO A 193 16.24 -6.76 -2.18
C PRO A 193 16.14 -6.99 -0.66
N PRO A 194 17.21 -6.68 0.12
CA PRO A 194 17.31 -7.05 1.54
C PRO A 194 16.13 -6.60 2.41
N GLU A 195 15.62 -5.39 2.19
CA GLU A 195 14.46 -4.84 2.90
C GLU A 195 13.20 -5.68 2.68
N HIS A 196 12.96 -6.12 1.44
CA HIS A 196 11.81 -6.96 1.11
C HIS A 196 11.98 -8.40 1.56
N VAL A 197 13.23 -8.92 1.61
CA VAL A 197 13.51 -10.21 2.25
C VAL A 197 13.11 -10.18 3.72
N LEU A 198 13.49 -9.13 4.47
CA LEU A 198 13.14 -9.00 5.88
C LEU A 198 11.63 -8.82 6.09
N GLU A 199 10.97 -8.05 5.22
CA GLU A 199 9.51 -7.91 5.26
C GLU A 199 8.83 -9.27 5.06
N ALA A 200 9.21 -10.00 4.02
CA ALA A 200 8.67 -11.31 3.70
C ALA A 200 8.89 -12.34 4.83
N LEU A 201 10.13 -12.44 5.34
CA LEU A 201 10.48 -13.36 6.44
C LEU A 201 9.93 -12.94 7.81
N SER A 202 9.33 -11.77 7.93
CA SER A 202 8.62 -11.29 9.12
C SER A 202 7.11 -11.52 9.01
N GLY A 203 6.63 -12.03 7.89
CA GLY A 203 5.26 -12.40 7.65
C GLY A 203 4.81 -13.65 8.42
N ILE A 204 3.63 -14.16 8.07
CA ILE A 204 3.06 -15.37 8.67
C ILE A 204 3.68 -16.61 7.98
N PRO A 205 4.34 -17.49 8.72
CA PRO A 205 4.96 -18.67 8.13
C PRO A 205 3.91 -19.67 7.64
N ILE A 206 4.01 -20.05 6.36
CA ILE A 206 3.22 -21.13 5.76
C ILE A 206 4.02 -22.44 5.82
N ILE A 207 5.29 -22.40 5.38
CA ILE A 207 6.23 -23.54 5.36
C ILE A 207 7.62 -23.05 5.81
N ILE A 208 8.24 -23.81 6.70
CA ILE A 208 9.66 -23.68 7.09
C ILE A 208 10.25 -25.10 7.17
N ASP A 209 10.63 -25.66 6.02
CA ASP A 209 11.22 -27.00 5.94
C ASP A 209 12.73 -26.97 6.24
N ASP A 210 13.38 -25.81 6.06
CA ASP A 210 14.78 -25.60 6.37
C ASP A 210 14.97 -24.37 7.28
N PRO A 211 14.95 -24.54 8.62
CA PRO A 211 15.16 -23.45 9.56
C PRO A 211 16.55 -22.82 9.46
N VAL A 212 17.58 -23.57 9.04
CA VAL A 212 18.94 -23.04 8.91
C VAL A 212 18.97 -22.03 7.78
N GLN A 213 18.41 -22.37 6.63
CA GLN A 213 18.33 -21.48 5.47
C GLN A 213 17.47 -20.24 5.76
N PHE A 214 16.39 -20.38 6.54
CA PHE A 214 15.60 -19.25 7.02
C PHE A 214 16.47 -18.25 7.81
N PHE A 215 17.25 -18.73 8.78
CA PHE A 215 18.14 -17.88 9.58
C PHE A 215 19.25 -17.26 8.75
N GLU A 216 19.85 -18.02 7.82
CA GLU A 216 20.90 -17.50 6.93
C GLU A 216 20.41 -16.37 6.03
N LEU A 217 19.22 -16.52 5.43
CA LEU A 217 18.62 -15.47 4.60
C LEU A 217 18.35 -14.21 5.42
N LYS A 218 17.75 -14.37 6.59
CA LYS A 218 17.44 -13.25 7.48
C LYS A 218 18.70 -12.52 7.94
N TYR A 219 19.72 -13.29 8.36
CA TYR A 219 21.00 -12.74 8.79
C TYR A 219 21.72 -12.00 7.65
N ARG A 220 21.77 -12.59 6.46
CA ARG A 220 22.35 -11.96 5.27
C ARG A 220 21.67 -10.66 4.91
N ALA A 221 20.34 -10.61 4.91
CA ALA A 221 19.59 -9.42 4.63
C ALA A 221 19.86 -8.30 5.65
N ILE A 222 19.97 -8.62 6.94
CA ILE A 222 20.34 -7.66 7.99
C ILE A 222 21.74 -7.09 7.73
N LEU A 223 22.73 -7.94 7.45
CA LEU A 223 24.09 -7.47 7.19
C LEU A 223 24.15 -6.54 5.98
N GLN A 224 23.45 -6.90 4.89
CA GLN A 224 23.41 -6.07 3.69
C GLN A 224 22.78 -4.69 3.94
N LEU A 225 21.76 -4.61 4.79
CA LEU A 225 21.16 -3.32 5.16
C LEU A 225 22.08 -2.46 6.03
N LEU A 226 22.82 -3.08 6.96
CA LEU A 226 23.81 -2.37 7.79
C LEU A 226 24.96 -1.80 6.94
N ASP A 227 25.45 -2.58 5.97
CA ASP A 227 26.48 -2.11 5.03
C ASP A 227 25.98 -0.93 4.18
N LEU A 228 24.73 -0.97 3.71
CA LEU A 228 24.09 0.14 2.98
C LEU A 228 23.95 1.41 3.83
N GLU A 229 23.57 1.28 5.11
CA GLU A 229 23.50 2.42 6.03
C GLU A 229 24.88 3.05 6.28
N GLU A 230 25.94 2.24 6.44
CA GLU A 230 27.30 2.75 6.59
C GLU A 230 27.77 3.50 5.35
N ASP A 231 27.48 3.00 4.16
CA ASP A 231 27.84 3.67 2.90
C ASP A 231 27.08 4.99 2.69
N MET A 232 25.79 5.04 3.04
CA MET A 232 25.00 6.27 3.00
C MET A 232 25.49 7.34 4.01
N ASN A 233 25.98 6.93 5.17
CA ASN A 233 26.51 7.86 6.17
C ASN A 233 27.92 8.39 5.83
N ARG A 234 28.60 7.82 4.83
CA ARG A 234 29.93 8.28 4.33
C ARG A 234 29.84 9.27 3.16
N LEU A 235 28.64 9.47 2.58
CA LEU A 235 28.36 10.44 1.50
C LEU A 235 27.88 11.78 2.07
#